data_375e7dad37ee1662d6895a1a8d0f9fda
#
_entry.id   375e7dad37ee1662d6895a1a8d0f9fda
#
_cell.length_a   1.000
_cell.length_b   1.000
_cell.length_c   1.000
_cell.angle_alpha   90.00
_cell.angle_beta   90.00
_cell.angle_gamma   90.00
#
_symmetry.space_group_name_H-M   'P 1'
#
loop_
_entity.id
_entity.type
_entity.pdbx_description
1 polymer ?
#
loop_
_entity_poly.entity_id
_entity_poly.type
_entity_poly.pdbx_seq_one_letter_code
_entity_poly.pdbx_strand_id
1 'polypeptide(L)'
;MPNLFHSAAEHLHKGNALILVTVLSTAGSVPRTSGTQMIVLPDGTMEGTVGGGAAENDARLTALEQMDRKGCTVREFHTMQENDGGETGTGIMRMHFLYLDPGSVRDRVLMEEADARSASKGRDWMAFRISDDGSTETALSDGDAVSMSRTIRNGDVRPYLWNRPVFSRGNPSWFVMPLKKQGTVYLFGCGHVAKKLGDILNLMDRSVTVIDDRTELCNAERFPYAECIPASPERAFPVLNVSGRDEIVAMSRDPETDGAVMEWALKTDAGYIGCIGSRRKIGIIRERLQRAGFSEEEIGRIHMPVGLAIGAETPAEIAVSVAAEMIRNSAERGEP
;
A
#
# COMPACT_ATOMS: atom_id res chain seq x y z
N MET A 1 -1.20 -6.15 -9.65
CA MET A 1 -1.29 -7.62 -9.38
C MET A 1 -2.64 -7.90 -8.76
N PRO A 2 -3.29 -9.05 -9.01
CA PRO A 2 -4.51 -9.38 -8.30
C PRO A 2 -4.25 -9.34 -6.79
N ASN A 3 -5.25 -8.88 -6.03
CA ASN A 3 -5.19 -8.88 -4.58
C ASN A 3 -5.07 -10.33 -4.08
N LEU A 4 -4.00 -10.65 -3.35
CA LEU A 4 -3.77 -12.02 -2.87
C LEU A 4 -4.90 -12.54 -1.97
N PHE A 5 -5.59 -11.66 -1.23
CA PHE A 5 -6.74 -12.07 -0.42
C PHE A 5 -7.92 -12.48 -1.31
N HIS A 6 -8.14 -11.76 -2.43
CA HIS A 6 -9.13 -12.15 -3.44
C HIS A 6 -8.82 -13.52 -4.03
N SER A 7 -7.59 -13.74 -4.46
CA SER A 7 -7.14 -15.01 -5.01
C SER A 7 -7.27 -16.15 -3.98
N ALA A 8 -6.88 -15.90 -2.71
CA ALA A 8 -7.03 -16.87 -1.63
C ALA A 8 -8.51 -17.25 -1.41
N ALA A 9 -9.41 -16.26 -1.38
CA ALA A 9 -10.84 -16.51 -1.24
C ALA A 9 -11.39 -17.35 -2.40
N GLU A 10 -11.01 -17.02 -3.65
CA GLU A 10 -11.41 -17.82 -4.81
C GLU A 10 -10.93 -19.27 -4.76
N HIS A 11 -9.65 -19.52 -4.38
CA HIS A 11 -9.13 -20.86 -4.26
C HIS A 11 -9.87 -21.68 -3.20
N LEU A 12 -10.14 -21.10 -2.03
CA LEU A 12 -10.90 -21.75 -0.97
C LEU A 12 -12.34 -22.06 -1.40
N HIS A 13 -13.00 -21.17 -2.16
CA HIS A 13 -14.34 -21.43 -2.72
C HIS A 13 -14.34 -22.56 -3.76
N LYS A 14 -13.27 -22.69 -4.54
CA LYS A 14 -13.08 -23.78 -5.51
C LYS A 14 -12.71 -25.11 -4.84
N GLY A 15 -12.59 -25.16 -3.50
CA GLY A 15 -12.25 -26.34 -2.74
C GLY A 15 -10.76 -26.63 -2.64
N ASN A 16 -9.90 -25.69 -3.02
CA ASN A 16 -8.45 -25.82 -2.94
C ASN A 16 -7.93 -25.28 -1.60
N ALA A 17 -7.21 -26.12 -0.85
CA ALA A 17 -6.43 -25.66 0.28
C ALA A 17 -5.25 -24.80 -0.21
N LEU A 18 -4.72 -23.95 0.67
CA LEU A 18 -3.54 -23.15 0.34
C LEU A 18 -2.72 -22.81 1.60
N ILE A 19 -1.47 -22.46 1.39
CA ILE A 19 -0.62 -21.85 2.42
C ILE A 19 -0.43 -20.36 2.06
N LEU A 20 -0.82 -19.48 2.98
CA LEU A 20 -0.45 -18.08 2.92
C LEU A 20 0.89 -17.89 3.62
N VAL A 21 1.94 -17.58 2.84
CA VAL A 21 3.28 -17.26 3.33
C VAL A 21 3.38 -15.76 3.54
N THR A 22 3.81 -15.33 4.71
CA THR A 22 3.97 -13.91 5.05
C THR A 22 5.35 -13.64 5.64
N VAL A 23 6.08 -12.68 5.10
CA VAL A 23 7.36 -12.21 5.66
C VAL A 23 7.07 -11.39 6.92
N LEU A 24 7.48 -11.89 8.09
CA LEU A 24 7.27 -11.24 9.38
C LEU A 24 8.33 -10.17 9.67
N SER A 25 9.59 -10.51 9.46
CA SER A 25 10.71 -9.60 9.69
C SER A 25 11.90 -9.96 8.81
N THR A 26 12.75 -8.96 8.60
CA THR A 26 13.96 -9.10 7.79
C THR A 26 15.14 -8.42 8.47
N ALA A 27 16.37 -8.89 8.20
CA ALA A 27 17.60 -8.28 8.64
C ALA A 27 18.70 -8.50 7.57
N GLY A 28 19.60 -7.54 7.41
CA GLY A 28 20.64 -7.59 6.39
C GLY A 28 20.13 -7.36 4.98
N SER A 29 20.87 -7.88 3.98
CA SER A 29 20.51 -7.74 2.56
C SER A 29 19.46 -8.78 2.18
N VAL A 30 18.25 -8.34 1.92
CA VAL A 30 17.10 -9.21 1.59
C VAL A 30 16.33 -8.66 0.39
N PRO A 31 15.73 -9.53 -0.42
CA PRO A 31 15.03 -9.12 -1.64
C PRO A 31 13.65 -8.48 -1.39
N ARG A 32 13.08 -8.70 -0.21
CA ARG A 32 11.72 -8.22 0.14
C ARG A 32 11.63 -7.78 1.59
N THR A 33 10.68 -6.90 1.88
CA THR A 33 10.43 -6.35 3.21
C THR A 33 9.32 -7.09 3.96
N SER A 34 9.19 -6.82 5.27
CA SER A 34 8.11 -7.30 6.12
C SER A 34 6.73 -7.00 5.51
N GLY A 35 5.77 -7.90 5.66
CA GLY A 35 4.42 -7.82 5.10
C GLY A 35 4.28 -8.26 3.66
N THR A 36 5.37 -8.65 2.99
CA THR A 36 5.29 -9.29 1.68
C THR A 36 4.69 -10.68 1.80
N GLN A 37 3.81 -11.05 0.85
CA GLN A 37 3.04 -12.29 0.91
C GLN A 37 3.09 -13.07 -0.39
N MET A 38 2.87 -14.38 -0.27
CA MET A 38 2.78 -15.34 -1.36
C MET A 38 1.78 -16.43 -0.99
N ILE A 39 0.99 -16.91 -1.95
CA ILE A 39 0.14 -18.09 -1.83
C ILE A 39 0.87 -19.27 -2.46
N VAL A 40 0.82 -20.44 -1.82
CA VAL A 40 1.27 -21.70 -2.39
C VAL A 40 0.10 -22.69 -2.42
N LEU A 41 -0.18 -23.23 -3.60
CA LEU A 41 -1.23 -24.22 -3.85
C LEU A 41 -0.72 -25.65 -3.70
N PRO A 42 -1.59 -26.68 -3.59
CA PRO A 42 -1.19 -28.07 -3.40
C PRO A 42 -0.32 -28.65 -4.52
N ASP A 43 -0.44 -28.12 -5.74
CA ASP A 43 0.40 -28.51 -6.89
C ASP A 43 1.76 -27.80 -6.93
N GLY A 44 2.03 -26.93 -5.95
CA GLY A 44 3.23 -26.11 -5.85
C GLY A 44 3.20 -24.83 -6.68
N THR A 45 2.07 -24.51 -7.31
CA THR A 45 1.87 -23.23 -7.97
C THR A 45 1.91 -22.09 -6.95
N MET A 46 2.55 -20.97 -7.32
CA MET A 46 2.71 -19.81 -6.46
C MET A 46 2.02 -18.59 -7.06
N GLU A 47 1.38 -17.79 -6.22
CA GLU A 47 0.85 -16.47 -6.57
C GLU A 47 1.44 -15.42 -5.60
N GLY A 48 1.92 -14.31 -6.14
CA GLY A 48 2.74 -13.36 -5.37
C GLY A 48 4.21 -13.78 -5.30
N THR A 49 4.98 -13.16 -4.41
CA THR A 49 6.41 -13.46 -4.25
C THR A 49 6.91 -13.00 -2.88
N VAL A 50 7.81 -13.77 -2.28
CA VAL A 50 8.51 -13.39 -1.05
C VAL A 50 9.98 -13.04 -1.31
N GLY A 51 10.38 -12.90 -2.59
CA GLY A 51 11.70 -12.36 -2.93
C GLY A 51 12.43 -13.01 -4.10
N GLY A 52 11.96 -14.14 -4.58
CA GLY A 52 12.62 -14.87 -5.67
C GLY A 52 13.84 -15.70 -5.21
N GLY A 53 14.43 -16.44 -6.15
CA GLY A 53 15.63 -17.23 -5.91
C GLY A 53 15.47 -18.41 -4.95
N ALA A 54 16.58 -18.77 -4.28
CA ALA A 54 16.64 -19.94 -3.40
C ALA A 54 15.67 -19.81 -2.20
N ALA A 55 15.61 -18.67 -1.56
CA ALA A 55 14.76 -18.45 -0.38
C ALA A 55 13.25 -18.63 -0.70
N GLU A 56 12.81 -18.21 -1.88
CA GLU A 56 11.42 -18.40 -2.31
C GLU A 56 11.13 -19.88 -2.63
N ASN A 57 12.08 -20.58 -3.27
CA ASN A 57 11.92 -22.02 -3.50
C ASN A 57 11.90 -22.82 -2.18
N ASP A 58 12.74 -22.48 -1.22
CA ASP A 58 12.76 -23.11 0.10
C ASP A 58 11.46 -22.81 0.88
N ALA A 59 10.94 -21.57 0.76
CA ALA A 59 9.64 -21.23 1.30
C ALA A 59 8.51 -22.03 0.63
N ARG A 60 8.55 -22.23 -0.69
CA ARG A 60 7.59 -23.10 -1.40
C ARG A 60 7.64 -24.55 -0.90
N LEU A 61 8.82 -25.13 -0.73
CA LEU A 61 8.97 -26.48 -0.20
C LEU A 61 8.44 -26.60 1.22
N THR A 62 8.76 -25.63 2.09
CA THR A 62 8.22 -25.56 3.45
C THR A 62 6.69 -25.45 3.44
N ALA A 63 6.13 -24.66 2.52
CA ALA A 63 4.68 -24.54 2.38
C ALA A 63 4.02 -25.87 2.02
N LEU A 64 4.60 -26.64 1.10
CA LEU A 64 4.10 -27.96 0.75
C LEU A 64 4.16 -28.95 1.94
N GLU A 65 5.23 -28.93 2.74
CA GLU A 65 5.28 -29.72 3.99
C GLU A 65 4.15 -29.32 4.96
N GLN A 66 3.86 -28.02 5.10
CA GLN A 66 2.79 -27.56 5.98
C GLN A 66 1.41 -27.88 5.41
N MET A 67 1.27 -27.93 4.08
CA MET A 67 0.04 -28.38 3.40
C MET A 67 -0.30 -29.82 3.81
N ASP A 68 0.66 -30.73 3.75
CA ASP A 68 0.48 -32.14 4.15
C ASP A 68 0.14 -32.30 5.63
N ARG A 69 0.72 -31.46 6.47
CA ARG A 69 0.49 -31.46 7.93
C ARG A 69 -0.78 -30.70 8.34
N LYS A 70 -1.37 -29.91 7.44
CA LYS A 70 -2.47 -28.97 7.72
C LYS A 70 -2.13 -28.04 8.88
N GLY A 71 -0.89 -27.53 8.92
CA GLY A 71 -0.31 -26.83 10.05
C GLY A 71 0.15 -25.41 9.74
N CYS A 72 0.42 -24.68 10.81
CA CYS A 72 1.06 -23.36 10.75
C CYS A 72 2.47 -23.47 11.32
N THR A 73 3.40 -22.67 10.82
CA THR A 73 4.78 -22.61 11.34
C THR A 73 5.43 -21.27 11.05
N VAL A 74 6.50 -20.99 11.79
CA VAL A 74 7.42 -19.89 11.49
C VAL A 74 8.80 -20.46 11.22
N ARG A 75 9.45 -20.01 10.14
CA ARG A 75 10.79 -20.42 9.74
C ARG A 75 11.68 -19.22 9.45
N GLU A 76 12.97 -19.39 9.69
CA GLU A 76 14.01 -18.44 9.29
C GLU A 76 14.73 -18.97 8.05
N PHE A 77 14.91 -18.07 7.08
CA PHE A 77 15.63 -18.34 5.82
C PHE A 77 16.81 -17.39 5.72
N HIS A 78 17.96 -17.95 5.36
CA HIS A 78 19.17 -17.18 5.11
C HIS A 78 19.26 -16.89 3.61
N THR A 79 19.41 -15.63 3.26
CA THR A 79 19.61 -15.20 1.87
C THR A 79 21.07 -14.86 1.66
N MET A 80 21.62 -15.23 0.51
CA MET A 80 22.91 -14.76 0.01
C MET A 80 22.64 -13.94 -1.25
N GLN A 81 23.04 -12.70 -1.25
CA GLN A 81 23.02 -11.84 -2.45
C GLN A 81 24.46 -11.44 -2.79
N GLU A 82 24.88 -11.73 -4.01
CA GLU A 82 26.10 -11.13 -4.56
C GLU A 82 25.79 -9.68 -4.96
N ASN A 83 26.49 -8.73 -4.40
CA ASN A 83 26.45 -7.34 -4.83
C ASN A 83 27.35 -7.17 -6.07
N ASP A 84 27.07 -6.16 -6.90
CA ASP A 84 27.85 -5.83 -8.12
C ASP A 84 29.37 -5.64 -7.89
N GLY A 85 29.83 -5.63 -6.64
CA GLY A 85 31.22 -5.58 -6.22
C GLY A 85 31.83 -6.90 -5.77
N GLY A 86 31.13 -8.05 -5.90
CA GLY A 86 31.64 -9.36 -5.50
C GLY A 86 31.61 -9.64 -3.99
N GLU A 87 31.04 -8.76 -3.18
CA GLU A 87 30.77 -9.00 -1.77
C GLU A 87 29.43 -9.71 -1.57
N THR A 88 29.47 -10.82 -0.85
CA THR A 88 28.25 -11.60 -0.53
C THR A 88 27.52 -10.95 0.67
N GLY A 89 26.44 -10.27 0.40
CA GLY A 89 25.53 -9.78 1.45
C GLY A 89 24.70 -10.96 2.01
N THR A 90 24.75 -11.17 3.32
CA THR A 90 23.88 -12.14 4.00
C THR A 90 22.66 -11.43 4.58
N GLY A 91 21.51 -12.04 4.40
CA GLY A 91 20.25 -11.57 4.99
C GLY A 91 19.51 -12.69 5.71
N ILE A 92 18.60 -12.31 6.58
CA ILE A 92 17.71 -13.22 7.30
C ILE A 92 16.28 -12.78 7.04
N MET A 93 15.43 -13.71 6.62
CA MET A 93 14.00 -13.53 6.47
C MET A 93 13.27 -14.49 7.39
N ARG A 94 12.43 -13.98 8.28
CA ARG A 94 11.53 -14.81 9.08
C ARG A 94 10.17 -14.83 8.42
N MET A 95 9.67 -15.99 8.06
CA MET A 95 8.40 -16.19 7.36
C MET A 95 7.42 -17.02 8.18
N HIS A 96 6.17 -16.63 8.14
CA HIS A 96 5.04 -17.36 8.69
C HIS A 96 4.30 -18.10 7.57
N PHE A 97 3.91 -19.33 7.85
CA PHE A 97 3.18 -20.22 6.96
C PHE A 97 1.83 -20.54 7.61
N LEU A 98 0.76 -20.04 7.02
CA LEU A 98 -0.60 -20.21 7.50
C LEU A 98 -1.35 -21.16 6.55
N TYR A 99 -1.69 -22.35 7.05
CA TYR A 99 -2.57 -23.26 6.34
C TYR A 99 -4.01 -22.76 6.39
N LEU A 100 -4.67 -22.72 5.24
CA LEU A 100 -6.07 -22.35 5.09
C LEU A 100 -6.85 -23.51 4.47
N ASP A 101 -7.90 -23.95 5.19
CA ASP A 101 -8.70 -25.12 4.85
C ASP A 101 -9.97 -24.70 4.08
N PRO A 102 -10.20 -25.18 2.86
CA PRO A 102 -11.44 -24.92 2.12
C PRO A 102 -12.69 -25.44 2.82
N GLY A 103 -12.57 -26.50 3.67
CA GLY A 103 -13.64 -27.01 4.51
C GLY A 103 -13.99 -26.09 5.71
N SER A 104 -13.06 -25.22 6.11
CA SER A 104 -13.24 -24.29 7.22
C SER A 104 -14.06 -23.07 6.79
N VAL A 105 -15.26 -22.91 7.36
CA VAL A 105 -16.08 -21.70 7.16
C VAL A 105 -15.30 -20.46 7.62
N ARG A 106 -14.57 -20.58 8.75
CA ARG A 106 -13.79 -19.47 9.30
C ARG A 106 -12.71 -18.98 8.32
N ASP A 107 -11.97 -19.90 7.68
CA ASP A 107 -10.86 -19.51 6.81
C ASP A 107 -11.36 -18.90 5.50
N ARG A 108 -12.49 -19.40 4.96
CA ARG A 108 -13.14 -18.76 3.81
C ARG A 108 -13.59 -17.34 4.15
N VAL A 109 -14.35 -17.16 5.24
CA VAL A 109 -14.84 -15.84 5.65
C VAL A 109 -13.69 -14.90 6.00
N LEU A 110 -12.59 -15.40 6.59
CA LEU A 110 -11.40 -14.60 6.88
C LEU A 110 -10.81 -13.98 5.60
N MET A 111 -10.67 -14.77 4.53
CA MET A 111 -10.10 -14.29 3.28
C MET A 111 -11.08 -13.37 2.51
N GLU A 112 -12.37 -13.67 2.52
CA GLU A 112 -13.41 -12.81 1.95
C GLU A 112 -13.45 -11.44 2.64
N GLU A 113 -13.43 -11.42 3.97
CA GLU A 113 -13.40 -10.18 4.74
C GLU A 113 -12.09 -9.41 4.55
N ALA A 114 -10.95 -10.10 4.48
CA ALA A 114 -9.67 -9.47 4.21
C ALA A 114 -9.65 -8.83 2.81
N ASP A 115 -10.20 -9.50 1.80
CA ASP A 115 -10.35 -8.95 0.45
C ASP A 115 -11.24 -7.71 0.46
N ALA A 116 -12.47 -7.81 1.00
CA ALA A 116 -13.42 -6.70 1.07
C ALA A 116 -12.82 -5.47 1.79
N ARG A 117 -12.13 -5.70 2.93
CA ARG A 117 -11.48 -4.63 3.70
C ARG A 117 -10.28 -4.04 2.98
N SER A 118 -9.52 -4.85 2.24
CA SER A 118 -8.38 -4.34 1.44
C SER A 118 -8.83 -3.40 0.33
N ALA A 119 -10.03 -3.59 -0.21
CA ALA A 119 -10.66 -2.72 -1.19
C ALA A 119 -11.40 -1.52 -0.58
N SER A 120 -11.67 -1.53 0.73
CA SER A 120 -12.41 -0.47 1.43
C SER A 120 -11.60 0.82 1.53
N LYS A 121 -12.28 1.95 1.78
CA LYS A 121 -11.63 3.24 2.11
C LYS A 121 -11.18 3.31 3.57
N GLY A 122 -11.52 2.32 4.40
CA GLY A 122 -11.20 2.24 5.82
C GLY A 122 -9.71 1.95 6.10
N ARG A 123 -9.36 2.07 7.37
CA ARG A 123 -8.08 1.60 7.91
C ARG A 123 -8.34 0.23 8.51
N ASP A 124 -7.80 -0.81 7.88
CA ASP A 124 -8.00 -2.17 8.29
C ASP A 124 -6.65 -2.90 8.40
N TRP A 125 -6.55 -3.79 9.37
CA TRP A 125 -5.35 -4.56 9.66
C TRP A 125 -5.68 -6.04 9.79
N MET A 126 -4.70 -6.87 9.41
CA MET A 126 -4.66 -8.29 9.75
C MET A 126 -3.64 -8.50 10.86
N ALA A 127 -4.05 -9.20 11.90
CA ALA A 127 -3.21 -9.52 13.05
C ALA A 127 -3.02 -11.03 13.17
N PHE A 128 -1.78 -11.45 13.42
CA PHE A 128 -1.41 -12.82 13.76
C PHE A 128 -0.87 -12.85 15.17
N ARG A 129 -1.50 -13.65 16.02
CA ARG A 129 -1.00 -14.03 17.33
C ARG A 129 -0.34 -15.39 17.20
N ILE A 130 0.98 -15.46 17.36
CA ILE A 130 1.80 -16.63 17.09
C ILE A 130 2.35 -17.14 18.41
N SER A 131 1.98 -18.37 18.78
CA SER A 131 2.49 -19.05 19.97
C SER A 131 3.83 -19.72 19.71
N ASP A 132 4.56 -20.11 20.76
CA ASP A 132 5.89 -20.74 20.66
C ASP A 132 5.85 -22.10 19.94
N ASP A 133 4.72 -22.80 19.99
CA ASP A 133 4.49 -24.05 19.24
C ASP A 133 4.17 -23.85 17.76
N GLY A 134 4.14 -22.59 17.30
CA GLY A 134 3.82 -22.21 15.93
C GLY A 134 2.31 -22.10 15.65
N SER A 135 1.46 -22.43 16.61
CA SER A 135 0.01 -22.23 16.44
C SER A 135 -0.29 -20.73 16.27
N THR A 136 -1.22 -20.44 15.36
CA THR A 136 -1.53 -19.05 14.99
C THR A 136 -3.03 -18.79 15.08
N GLU A 137 -3.36 -17.72 15.74
CA GLU A 137 -4.69 -17.13 15.70
C GLU A 137 -4.66 -15.87 14.86
N THR A 138 -5.61 -15.74 13.93
CA THR A 138 -5.71 -14.62 13.01
C THR A 138 -6.94 -13.79 13.33
N ALA A 139 -6.80 -12.48 13.27
CA ALA A 139 -7.89 -11.52 13.47
C ALA A 139 -7.82 -10.39 12.43
N LEU A 140 -8.95 -9.72 12.24
CA LEU A 140 -9.05 -8.47 11.48
C LEU A 140 -9.45 -7.35 12.44
N SER A 141 -8.89 -6.16 12.24
CA SER A 141 -9.21 -4.96 13.03
C SER A 141 -9.46 -3.77 12.12
N ASP A 142 -10.42 -2.93 12.48
CA ASP A 142 -10.66 -1.60 11.88
C ASP A 142 -10.10 -0.46 12.75
N GLY A 143 -9.39 -0.80 13.83
CA GLY A 143 -8.83 0.14 14.80
C GLY A 143 -9.70 0.31 16.05
N ASP A 144 -11.00 0.13 15.94
CA ASP A 144 -11.97 0.26 17.03
C ASP A 144 -12.48 -1.10 17.52
N ALA A 145 -12.59 -2.08 16.61
CA ALA A 145 -13.03 -3.42 16.88
C ALA A 145 -12.12 -4.49 16.29
N VAL A 146 -12.22 -5.70 16.84
CA VAL A 146 -11.55 -6.91 16.32
C VAL A 146 -12.60 -7.93 15.96
N SER A 147 -12.48 -8.50 14.77
CA SER A 147 -13.30 -9.59 14.26
C SER A 147 -12.45 -10.84 13.94
N MET A 148 -13.10 -11.95 13.62
CA MET A 148 -12.50 -13.23 13.22
C MET A 148 -11.72 -13.96 14.33
N SER A 149 -11.66 -13.40 15.55
CA SER A 149 -11.05 -14.03 16.72
C SER A 149 -12.00 -13.99 17.92
N ARG A 150 -11.88 -15.01 18.77
CA ARG A 150 -12.62 -15.07 20.04
C ARG A 150 -11.76 -14.63 21.24
N THR A 151 -10.43 -14.67 21.09
CA THR A 151 -9.49 -14.42 22.18
C THR A 151 -8.70 -13.14 22.00
N ILE A 152 -8.44 -12.69 20.77
CA ILE A 152 -7.76 -11.42 20.49
C ILE A 152 -8.73 -10.26 20.75
N ARG A 153 -8.30 -9.30 21.55
CA ARG A 153 -9.05 -8.09 21.89
C ARG A 153 -8.43 -6.87 21.20
N ASN A 154 -9.19 -5.79 21.05
CA ASN A 154 -8.69 -4.55 20.45
C ASN A 154 -7.47 -3.99 21.23
N GLY A 155 -7.46 -4.09 22.56
CA GLY A 155 -6.33 -3.69 23.39
C GLY A 155 -5.03 -4.43 23.08
N ASP A 156 -5.11 -5.68 22.64
CA ASP A 156 -3.93 -6.50 22.31
C ASP A 156 -3.26 -6.05 21.02
N VAL A 157 -4.06 -5.63 20.02
CA VAL A 157 -3.56 -5.24 18.68
C VAL A 157 -3.30 -3.74 18.55
N ARG A 158 -3.99 -2.91 19.31
CA ARG A 158 -3.93 -1.44 19.24
C ARG A 158 -2.51 -0.85 19.27
N PRO A 159 -1.54 -1.36 20.06
CA PRO A 159 -0.16 -0.87 20.06
C PRO A 159 0.57 -1.08 18.72
N TYR A 160 0.06 -1.95 17.86
CA TYR A 160 0.69 -2.38 16.61
C TYR A 160 -0.06 -1.91 15.35
N LEU A 161 -1.12 -1.10 15.47
CA LEU A 161 -1.93 -0.60 14.35
C LEU A 161 -1.22 0.57 13.65
N TRP A 162 -0.13 0.25 12.97
CA TRP A 162 0.67 1.21 12.22
C TRP A 162 0.36 1.11 10.71
N ASN A 163 0.74 2.13 9.95
CA ASN A 163 0.62 2.11 8.47
C ASN A 163 1.61 1.15 7.80
N ARG A 164 2.44 0.48 8.56
CA ARG A 164 3.42 -0.52 8.12
C ARG A 164 3.28 -1.81 8.93
N PRO A 165 3.75 -2.95 8.39
CA PRO A 165 3.81 -4.18 9.17
C PRO A 165 4.69 -4.04 10.41
N VAL A 166 4.22 -4.58 11.53
CA VAL A 166 4.93 -4.59 12.81
C VAL A 166 5.04 -6.02 13.30
N PHE A 167 6.27 -6.46 13.58
CA PHE A 167 6.53 -7.74 14.24
C PHE A 167 7.10 -7.49 15.63
N SER A 168 6.39 -7.95 16.65
CA SER A 168 6.82 -7.90 18.06
C SER A 168 7.11 -9.31 18.54
N ARG A 169 8.38 -9.57 18.90
CA ARG A 169 8.77 -10.83 19.51
C ARG A 169 8.30 -10.88 20.97
N GLY A 170 7.76 -12.02 21.36
CA GLY A 170 7.28 -12.28 22.72
C GLY A 170 6.66 -13.67 22.79
N ASN A 171 6.01 -13.98 23.91
CA ASN A 171 5.19 -15.15 24.05
C ASN A 171 3.79 -14.74 24.53
N PRO A 172 2.80 -14.65 23.61
CA PRO A 172 2.88 -14.90 22.17
C PRO A 172 3.62 -13.77 21.41
N SER A 173 4.15 -14.10 20.22
CA SER A 173 4.61 -13.09 19.25
C SER A 173 3.43 -12.48 18.51
N TRP A 174 3.55 -11.22 18.14
CA TRP A 174 2.52 -10.52 17.37
C TRP A 174 3.08 -10.05 16.04
N PHE A 175 2.30 -10.27 14.97
CA PHE A 175 2.51 -9.62 13.70
C PHE A 175 1.22 -8.94 13.26
N VAL A 176 1.30 -7.65 12.99
CA VAL A 176 0.14 -6.86 12.56
C VAL A 176 0.54 -6.10 11.30
N MET A 177 -0.28 -6.23 10.26
CA MET A 177 -0.04 -5.57 8.98
C MET A 177 -1.30 -4.87 8.48
N PRO A 178 -1.17 -3.69 7.83
CA PRO A 178 -2.30 -3.07 7.15
C PRO A 178 -2.74 -3.94 5.97
N LEU A 179 -4.05 -4.13 5.79
CA LEU A 179 -4.60 -4.85 4.65
C LEU A 179 -4.44 -4.06 3.35
N LYS A 180 -4.57 -2.75 3.43
CA LYS A 180 -4.28 -1.84 2.34
C LYS A 180 -2.91 -1.20 2.57
N LYS A 181 -1.95 -1.54 1.74
CA LYS A 181 -0.56 -1.06 1.89
C LYS A 181 -0.40 0.43 1.58
N GLN A 182 -1.22 0.99 0.71
CA GLN A 182 -1.09 2.36 0.22
C GLN A 182 -2.44 3.06 0.18
N GLY A 183 -2.42 4.39 0.37
CA GLY A 183 -3.58 5.25 0.21
C GLY A 183 -3.98 5.47 -1.25
N THR A 184 -5.02 6.26 -1.47
CA THR A 184 -5.45 6.72 -2.78
C THR A 184 -4.64 7.95 -3.19
N VAL A 185 -4.21 8.00 -4.45
CA VAL A 185 -3.63 9.20 -5.05
C VAL A 185 -4.74 9.98 -5.75
N TYR A 186 -5.07 11.14 -5.23
CA TYR A 186 -6.04 12.07 -5.82
C TYR A 186 -5.31 13.01 -6.77
N LEU A 187 -5.54 12.85 -8.08
CA LEU A 187 -4.97 13.70 -9.13
C LEU A 187 -6.01 14.74 -9.55
N PHE A 188 -5.77 15.99 -9.22
CA PHE A 188 -6.59 17.12 -9.67
C PHE A 188 -6.04 17.67 -10.98
N GLY A 189 -6.78 17.46 -12.06
CA GLY A 189 -6.41 17.74 -13.44
C GLY A 189 -6.09 16.46 -14.23
N CYS A 190 -6.67 16.34 -15.43
CA CYS A 190 -6.54 15.21 -16.34
C CYS A 190 -5.69 15.53 -17.58
N GLY A 191 -4.72 16.45 -17.46
CA GLY A 191 -3.81 16.83 -18.55
C GLY A 191 -2.82 15.73 -18.96
N HIS A 192 -1.85 16.08 -19.82
CA HIS A 192 -0.87 15.13 -20.35
C HIS A 192 0.02 14.54 -19.26
N VAL A 193 0.51 15.36 -18.31
CA VAL A 193 1.35 14.89 -17.20
C VAL A 193 0.56 13.98 -16.27
N ALA A 194 -0.69 14.37 -15.92
CA ALA A 194 -1.56 13.58 -15.07
C ALA A 194 -1.85 12.20 -15.67
N LYS A 195 -2.07 12.14 -17.01
CA LYS A 195 -2.25 10.85 -17.68
C LYS A 195 -1.02 9.96 -17.54
N LYS A 196 0.17 10.50 -17.77
CA LYS A 196 1.43 9.74 -17.63
C LYS A 196 1.70 9.33 -16.19
N LEU A 197 1.43 10.23 -15.23
CA LEU A 197 1.57 9.90 -13.82
C LEU A 197 0.58 8.80 -13.40
N GLY A 198 -0.68 8.90 -13.82
CA GLY A 198 -1.67 7.86 -13.56
C GLY A 198 -1.28 6.49 -14.11
N ASP A 199 -0.70 6.43 -15.33
CA ASP A 199 -0.19 5.18 -15.92
C ASP A 199 0.95 4.58 -15.07
N ILE A 200 1.89 5.42 -14.59
CA ILE A 200 2.99 4.99 -13.72
C ILE A 200 2.45 4.51 -12.36
N LEU A 201 1.52 5.25 -11.76
CA LEU A 201 0.90 4.88 -10.49
C LEU A 201 0.15 3.55 -10.59
N ASN A 202 -0.56 3.31 -11.70
CA ASN A 202 -1.19 2.02 -11.97
C ASN A 202 -0.17 0.89 -12.11
N LEU A 203 0.95 1.11 -12.80
CA LEU A 203 2.05 0.15 -12.89
C LEU A 203 2.65 -0.18 -11.52
N MET A 204 2.58 0.77 -10.57
CA MET A 204 3.00 0.62 -9.18
C MET A 204 1.90 0.05 -8.26
N ASP A 205 0.80 -0.44 -8.83
CA ASP A 205 -0.37 -0.96 -8.11
C ASP A 205 -0.99 0.07 -7.12
N ARG A 206 -0.88 1.39 -7.42
CA ARG A 206 -1.47 2.47 -6.61
C ARG A 206 -2.93 2.69 -6.99
N SER A 207 -3.79 2.89 -5.99
CA SER A 207 -5.16 3.36 -6.22
C SER A 207 -5.14 4.82 -6.68
N VAL A 208 -5.82 5.14 -7.76
CA VAL A 208 -5.87 6.48 -8.34
C VAL A 208 -7.31 6.94 -8.48
N THR A 209 -7.59 8.17 -8.05
CA THR A 209 -8.83 8.89 -8.36
C THR A 209 -8.44 10.15 -9.11
N VAL A 210 -9.02 10.37 -10.29
CA VAL A 210 -8.77 11.57 -11.10
C VAL A 210 -9.98 12.51 -11.06
N ILE A 211 -9.72 13.80 -10.93
CA ILE A 211 -10.73 14.85 -10.77
C ILE A 211 -10.46 15.95 -11.80
N ASP A 212 -11.41 16.22 -12.68
CA ASP A 212 -11.34 17.32 -13.65
C ASP A 212 -12.76 17.59 -14.18
N ASP A 213 -13.11 18.85 -14.38
CA ASP A 213 -14.45 19.23 -14.88
C ASP A 213 -14.65 18.96 -16.38
N ARG A 214 -13.57 18.71 -17.10
CA ARG A 214 -13.58 18.35 -18.53
C ARG A 214 -13.87 16.86 -18.68
N THR A 215 -15.13 16.52 -18.94
CA THR A 215 -15.59 15.14 -19.06
C THR A 215 -14.90 14.35 -20.18
N GLU A 216 -14.47 15.05 -21.24
CA GLU A 216 -13.70 14.46 -22.34
C GLU A 216 -12.28 14.02 -21.93
N LEU A 217 -11.76 14.53 -20.82
CA LEU A 217 -10.46 14.15 -20.26
C LEU A 217 -10.58 13.28 -19.01
N CYS A 218 -11.65 13.46 -18.21
CA CYS A 218 -11.89 12.72 -16.98
C CYS A 218 -12.90 11.60 -17.21
N ASN A 219 -12.47 10.49 -17.78
CA ASN A 219 -13.34 9.36 -18.10
C ASN A 219 -12.59 8.01 -18.10
N ALA A 220 -13.35 6.92 -18.04
CA ALA A 220 -12.82 5.56 -17.95
C ALA A 220 -12.09 5.09 -19.23
N GLU A 221 -12.36 5.67 -20.39
CA GLU A 221 -11.60 5.34 -21.61
C GLU A 221 -10.16 5.82 -21.48
N ARG A 222 -9.96 7.00 -20.95
CA ARG A 222 -8.64 7.60 -20.75
C ARG A 222 -7.92 7.06 -19.51
N PHE A 223 -8.65 6.76 -18.42
CA PHE A 223 -8.13 6.26 -17.16
C PHE A 223 -8.86 4.96 -16.73
N PRO A 224 -8.68 3.83 -17.47
CA PRO A 224 -9.43 2.59 -17.24
C PRO A 224 -9.16 1.94 -15.87
N TYR A 225 -8.12 2.36 -15.19
CA TYR A 225 -7.66 1.85 -13.89
C TYR A 225 -8.03 2.77 -12.71
N ALA A 226 -8.59 3.95 -12.97
CA ALA A 226 -8.86 4.96 -11.96
C ALA A 226 -10.34 5.21 -11.75
N GLU A 227 -10.70 5.64 -10.56
CA GLU A 227 -12.00 6.27 -10.33
C GLU A 227 -11.98 7.66 -10.97
N CYS A 228 -12.95 7.96 -11.82
CA CYS A 228 -13.06 9.26 -12.49
C CYS A 228 -14.19 10.08 -11.88
N ILE A 229 -13.89 11.28 -11.40
CA ILE A 229 -14.87 12.24 -10.87
C ILE A 229 -14.89 13.45 -11.83
N PRO A 230 -15.83 13.49 -12.79
CA PRO A 230 -15.94 14.57 -13.76
C PRO A 230 -16.64 15.80 -13.12
N ALA A 231 -15.93 16.51 -12.26
CA ALA A 231 -16.40 17.65 -11.51
C ALA A 231 -15.28 18.68 -11.27
N SER A 232 -15.67 19.94 -10.98
CA SER A 232 -14.69 20.90 -10.46
C SER A 232 -14.18 20.45 -9.09
N PRO A 233 -12.95 20.85 -8.68
CA PRO A 233 -12.40 20.49 -7.38
C PRO A 233 -13.34 20.80 -6.22
N GLU A 234 -13.97 21.96 -6.21
CA GLU A 234 -14.85 22.42 -5.14
C GLU A 234 -16.10 21.51 -4.96
N ARG A 235 -16.57 20.93 -6.07
CA ARG A 235 -17.67 19.95 -6.03
C ARG A 235 -17.21 18.57 -5.58
N ALA A 236 -15.94 18.24 -5.82
CA ALA A 236 -15.36 16.98 -5.42
C ALA A 236 -14.97 16.95 -3.92
N PHE A 237 -14.48 18.07 -3.35
CA PHE A 237 -13.98 18.10 -1.97
C PHE A 237 -14.91 17.47 -0.92
N PRO A 238 -16.24 17.73 -0.91
CA PRO A 238 -17.12 17.18 0.13
C PRO A 238 -17.31 15.67 0.08
N VAL A 239 -17.02 15.04 -1.07
CA VAL A 239 -17.19 13.59 -1.26
C VAL A 239 -15.89 12.82 -1.12
N LEU A 240 -14.75 13.52 -1.02
CA LEU A 240 -13.45 12.89 -0.83
C LEU A 240 -13.17 12.71 0.67
N ASN A 241 -12.91 11.47 1.06
CA ASN A 241 -12.49 11.15 2.42
C ASN A 241 -10.97 10.92 2.44
N VAL A 242 -10.21 11.95 2.79
CA VAL A 242 -8.75 11.93 2.78
C VAL A 242 -8.19 11.57 4.14
N SER A 243 -7.31 10.60 4.16
CA SER A 243 -6.60 10.11 5.35
C SER A 243 -5.08 10.38 5.26
N GLY A 244 -4.35 10.17 6.34
CA GLY A 244 -2.89 10.35 6.39
C GLY A 244 -2.10 9.43 5.45
N ARG A 245 -2.74 8.43 4.84
CA ARG A 245 -2.11 7.57 3.82
C ARG A 245 -2.35 8.03 2.39
N ASP A 246 -3.32 8.93 2.21
CA ASP A 246 -3.68 9.42 0.90
C ASP A 246 -2.75 10.53 0.45
N GLU A 247 -2.65 10.71 -0.86
CA GLU A 247 -1.77 11.65 -1.49
C GLU A 247 -2.57 12.52 -2.46
N ILE A 248 -2.29 13.82 -2.46
CA ILE A 248 -2.98 14.80 -3.29
C ILE A 248 -1.97 15.45 -4.22
N VAL A 249 -2.25 15.44 -5.53
CA VAL A 249 -1.41 16.12 -6.52
C VAL A 249 -2.26 17.01 -7.40
N ALA A 250 -2.01 18.34 -7.36
CA ALA A 250 -2.66 19.30 -8.23
C ALA A 250 -1.83 19.50 -9.51
N MET A 251 -2.48 19.27 -10.66
CA MET A 251 -1.88 19.31 -11.99
C MET A 251 -2.80 19.98 -13.02
N SER A 252 -3.58 20.98 -12.60
CA SER A 252 -4.49 21.70 -13.49
C SER A 252 -3.74 22.71 -14.37
N ARG A 253 -4.47 23.33 -15.31
CA ARG A 253 -3.86 24.33 -16.21
C ARG A 253 -3.64 25.67 -15.55
N ASP A 254 -4.40 26.03 -14.54
CA ASP A 254 -4.42 27.39 -14.00
C ASP A 254 -4.08 27.47 -12.51
N PRO A 255 -3.50 28.59 -12.05
CA PRO A 255 -3.12 28.76 -10.66
C PRO A 255 -4.30 28.86 -9.69
N GLU A 256 -5.47 29.30 -10.16
CA GLU A 256 -6.65 29.48 -9.31
C GLU A 256 -7.20 28.14 -8.85
N THR A 257 -7.38 27.22 -9.81
CA THR A 257 -7.82 25.85 -9.53
C THR A 257 -6.83 25.11 -8.62
N ASP A 258 -5.52 25.14 -8.94
CA ASP A 258 -4.53 24.48 -8.11
C ASP A 258 -4.42 25.14 -6.73
N GLY A 259 -4.57 26.46 -6.64
CA GLY A 259 -4.60 27.18 -5.37
C GLY A 259 -5.76 26.74 -4.47
N ALA A 260 -6.96 26.58 -5.03
CA ALA A 260 -8.12 26.07 -4.29
C ALA A 260 -7.90 24.63 -3.80
N VAL A 261 -7.30 23.78 -4.64
CA VAL A 261 -6.92 22.42 -4.23
C VAL A 261 -5.92 22.45 -3.08
N MET A 262 -4.89 23.29 -3.13
CA MET A 262 -3.87 23.40 -2.08
C MET A 262 -4.46 23.93 -0.75
N GLU A 263 -5.34 24.93 -0.81
CA GLU A 263 -6.05 25.42 0.38
C GLU A 263 -6.89 24.33 1.06
N TRP A 264 -7.55 23.49 0.27
CA TRP A 264 -8.32 22.37 0.78
C TRP A 264 -7.40 21.26 1.30
N ALA A 265 -6.37 20.89 0.55
CA ALA A 265 -5.44 19.83 0.90
C ALA A 265 -4.74 20.09 2.24
N LEU A 266 -4.34 21.32 2.53
CA LEU A 266 -3.72 21.71 3.81
C LEU A 266 -4.64 21.51 5.03
N LYS A 267 -5.96 21.49 4.83
CA LYS A 267 -6.96 21.22 5.88
C LYS A 267 -7.26 19.73 6.07
N THR A 268 -6.64 18.88 5.26
CA THR A 268 -6.78 17.42 5.34
C THR A 268 -5.57 16.79 6.05
N ASP A 269 -5.72 15.52 6.40
CA ASP A 269 -4.64 14.70 6.94
C ASP A 269 -3.75 14.09 5.83
N ALA A 270 -3.85 14.54 4.57
CA ALA A 270 -3.08 13.97 3.46
C ALA A 270 -1.60 13.82 3.81
N GLY A 271 -1.08 12.62 3.59
CA GLY A 271 0.32 12.31 3.87
C GLY A 271 1.29 12.92 2.87
N TYR A 272 0.82 13.23 1.67
CA TYR A 272 1.60 13.93 0.65
C TYR A 272 0.72 14.94 -0.08
N ILE A 273 1.25 16.14 -0.28
CA ILE A 273 0.59 17.20 -1.03
C ILE A 273 1.60 17.72 -2.05
N GLY A 274 1.28 17.61 -3.33
CA GLY A 274 2.12 18.07 -4.43
C GLY A 274 1.40 19.04 -5.37
N CYS A 275 2.12 20.01 -5.90
CA CYS A 275 1.57 20.94 -6.90
C CYS A 275 2.53 21.15 -8.04
N ILE A 276 2.06 20.86 -9.29
CA ILE A 276 2.86 21.14 -10.49
C ILE A 276 2.82 22.62 -10.85
N GLY A 277 3.95 23.16 -11.27
CA GLY A 277 3.94 24.50 -11.80
C GLY A 277 5.30 25.11 -12.05
N SER A 278 5.34 26.10 -12.95
CA SER A 278 6.50 26.97 -13.11
C SER A 278 6.72 27.81 -11.86
N ARG A 279 7.93 28.35 -11.69
CA ARG A 279 8.26 29.26 -10.57
C ARG A 279 7.22 30.39 -10.41
N ARG A 280 6.72 30.95 -11.53
CA ARG A 280 5.70 31.98 -11.53
C ARG A 280 4.37 31.47 -10.97
N LYS A 281 3.89 30.30 -11.43
CA LYS A 281 2.64 29.68 -10.94
C LYS A 281 2.73 29.38 -9.44
N ILE A 282 3.83 28.80 -9.00
CA ILE A 282 4.07 28.51 -7.58
C ILE A 282 4.07 29.77 -6.72
N GLY A 283 4.67 30.87 -7.21
CA GLY A 283 4.61 32.19 -6.53
C GLY A 283 3.17 32.67 -6.30
N ILE A 284 2.33 32.59 -7.33
CA ILE A 284 0.91 32.97 -7.24
C ILE A 284 0.16 32.11 -6.21
N ILE A 285 0.37 30.80 -6.24
CA ILE A 285 -0.27 29.87 -5.30
C ILE A 285 0.20 30.15 -3.87
N ARG A 286 1.50 30.37 -3.65
CA ARG A 286 2.04 30.68 -2.33
C ARG A 286 1.44 31.97 -1.75
N GLU A 287 1.37 33.07 -2.56
CA GLU A 287 0.74 34.30 -2.15
C GLU A 287 -0.75 34.13 -1.79
N ARG A 288 -1.46 33.27 -2.55
CA ARG A 288 -2.86 32.96 -2.25
C ARG A 288 -2.99 32.27 -0.89
N LEU A 289 -2.16 31.27 -0.60
CA LEU A 289 -2.16 30.52 0.66
C LEU A 289 -1.82 31.44 1.84
N GLN A 290 -0.84 32.34 1.69
CA GLN A 290 -0.51 33.35 2.71
C GLN A 290 -1.69 34.29 2.99
N ARG A 291 -2.38 34.76 1.95
CA ARG A 291 -3.60 35.63 2.10
C ARG A 291 -4.75 34.86 2.76
N ALA A 292 -4.84 33.53 2.56
CA ALA A 292 -5.81 32.67 3.22
C ALA A 292 -5.45 32.34 4.68
N GLY A 293 -4.30 32.86 5.18
CA GLY A 293 -3.88 32.75 6.58
C GLY A 293 -3.04 31.53 6.93
N PHE A 294 -2.58 30.75 5.95
CA PHE A 294 -1.68 29.64 6.22
C PHE A 294 -0.27 30.11 6.57
N SER A 295 0.31 29.50 7.58
CA SER A 295 1.68 29.76 8.01
C SER A 295 2.70 29.18 7.01
N GLU A 296 3.94 29.67 7.06
CA GLU A 296 5.03 29.15 6.25
C GLU A 296 5.32 27.65 6.54
N GLU A 297 5.10 27.20 7.75
CA GLU A 297 5.24 25.79 8.13
C GLU A 297 4.18 24.92 7.45
N GLU A 298 2.91 25.36 7.46
CA GLU A 298 1.82 24.67 6.75
C GLU A 298 2.06 24.66 5.24
N ILE A 299 2.43 25.79 4.65
CA ILE A 299 2.77 25.89 3.22
C ILE A 299 3.96 25.00 2.88
N GLY A 300 4.91 24.84 3.81
CA GLY A 300 6.07 23.95 3.67
C GLY A 300 5.74 22.47 3.55
N ARG A 301 4.52 22.05 3.93
CA ARG A 301 4.05 20.67 3.69
C ARG A 301 3.78 20.37 2.21
N ILE A 302 3.65 21.40 1.38
CA ILE A 302 3.36 21.23 -0.05
C ILE A 302 4.68 21.10 -0.81
N HIS A 303 4.85 20.00 -1.52
CA HIS A 303 5.91 19.81 -2.50
C HIS A 303 5.60 20.64 -3.75
N MET A 304 6.20 21.82 -3.88
CA MET A 304 5.97 22.73 -5.02
C MET A 304 7.25 23.50 -5.39
N PRO A 305 7.73 23.37 -6.64
CA PRO A 305 7.18 22.48 -7.68
C PRO A 305 7.34 21.00 -7.31
N VAL A 306 6.31 20.21 -7.61
CA VAL A 306 6.31 18.76 -7.36
C VAL A 306 7.32 18.04 -8.25
N GLY A 307 7.96 17.01 -7.70
CA GLY A 307 8.91 16.15 -8.40
C GLY A 307 10.37 16.42 -8.06
N LEU A 308 11.17 15.37 -8.19
CA LEU A 308 12.62 15.47 -8.00
C LEU A 308 13.29 16.28 -9.12
N ALA A 309 14.33 17.04 -8.78
CA ALA A 309 15.10 17.82 -9.75
C ALA A 309 16.05 16.91 -10.57
N ILE A 310 15.49 16.19 -11.55
CA ILE A 310 16.22 15.25 -12.41
C ILE A 310 16.40 15.76 -13.85
N GLY A 311 16.10 17.03 -14.13
CA GLY A 311 16.15 17.59 -15.47
C GLY A 311 15.00 17.16 -16.39
N ALA A 312 13.85 16.78 -15.83
CA ALA A 312 12.68 16.34 -16.59
C ALA A 312 12.06 17.48 -17.41
N GLU A 313 11.84 17.26 -18.72
CA GLU A 313 11.27 18.22 -19.66
C GLU A 313 9.95 17.73 -20.29
N THR A 314 9.87 16.47 -20.66
CA THR A 314 8.67 15.90 -21.28
C THR A 314 7.61 15.53 -20.24
N PRO A 315 6.30 15.46 -20.61
CA PRO A 315 5.25 15.01 -19.72
C PRO A 315 5.51 13.64 -19.06
N ALA A 316 6.18 12.73 -19.75
CA ALA A 316 6.54 11.42 -19.22
C ALA A 316 7.67 11.51 -18.20
N GLU A 317 8.71 12.28 -18.46
CA GLU A 317 9.83 12.49 -17.53
C GLU A 317 9.38 13.22 -16.27
N ILE A 318 8.52 14.25 -16.41
CA ILE A 318 7.91 14.95 -15.28
C ILE A 318 7.08 13.96 -14.43
N ALA A 319 6.31 13.07 -15.04
CA ALA A 319 5.57 12.05 -14.33
C ALA A 319 6.48 11.08 -13.56
N VAL A 320 7.60 10.68 -14.15
CA VAL A 320 8.65 9.87 -13.46
C VAL A 320 9.24 10.63 -12.28
N SER A 321 9.58 11.92 -12.46
CA SER A 321 10.10 12.78 -11.39
C SER A 321 9.14 12.87 -10.21
N VAL A 322 7.84 13.07 -10.48
CA VAL A 322 6.79 13.14 -9.45
C VAL A 322 6.63 11.79 -8.75
N ALA A 323 6.54 10.69 -9.50
CA ALA A 323 6.42 9.35 -8.94
C ALA A 323 7.63 8.99 -8.04
N ALA A 324 8.84 9.36 -8.45
CA ALA A 324 10.04 9.15 -7.66
C ALA A 324 10.05 9.96 -6.35
N GLU A 325 9.56 11.20 -6.37
CA GLU A 325 9.39 12.00 -5.14
C GLU A 325 8.35 11.38 -4.21
N MET A 326 7.22 10.91 -4.73
CA MET A 326 6.20 10.22 -3.95
C MET A 326 6.75 8.95 -3.28
N ILE A 327 7.55 8.14 -4.00
CA ILE A 327 8.23 6.96 -3.45
C ILE A 327 9.17 7.36 -2.30
N ARG A 328 10.01 8.39 -2.50
CA ARG A 328 10.93 8.89 -1.48
C ARG A 328 10.18 9.34 -0.23
N ASN A 329 9.12 10.14 -0.41
CA ASN A 329 8.32 10.64 0.69
C ASN A 329 7.66 9.50 1.49
N SER A 330 7.11 8.48 0.81
CA SER A 330 6.55 7.30 1.46
C SER A 330 7.60 6.54 2.29
N ALA A 331 8.81 6.39 1.77
CA ALA A 331 9.91 5.73 2.48
C ALA A 331 10.35 6.52 3.72
N GLU A 332 10.45 7.86 3.63
CA GLU A 332 10.80 8.74 4.74
C GLU A 332 9.75 8.74 5.86
N ARG A 333 8.46 8.59 5.51
CA ARG A 333 7.37 8.41 6.47
C ARG A 333 7.31 7.01 7.08
N GLY A 334 8.19 6.09 6.67
CA GLY A 334 8.20 4.70 7.10
C GLY A 334 7.01 3.90 6.57
N GLU A 335 6.43 4.33 5.46
CA GLU A 335 5.45 3.58 4.69
C GLU A 335 6.19 2.64 3.73
N PRO A 336 5.71 1.39 3.55
CA PRO A 336 6.34 0.42 2.66
C PRO A 336 6.21 0.80 1.18
#